data_1355839954fda6f6c911ec16032d1a2a
#
_entry.id   1355839954fda6f6c911ec16032d1a2a
#
_cell.length_a   1.000
_cell.length_b   1.000
_cell.length_c   1.000
_cell.angle_alpha   90.00
_cell.angle_beta   90.00
_cell.angle_gamma   90.00
#
_symmetry.space_group_name_H-M   'P 1'
#
loop_
_entity.id
_entity.type
_entity.pdbx_description
1 polymer ?
#
loop_
_entity_poly.entity_id
_entity_poly.type
_entity_poly.pdbx_seq_one_letter_code
_entity_poly.pdbx_strand_id
1 'polypeptide(L)'
;MDEEVREVRDENKERMLHLLIQKIENRKSKPSVRFHFEEGMSYEEKYRLVSEWWNDFRFHLAMAIKSPGELNRFLGNSLSSETMYLLYRARKKGMPFFATPYYLSLLNVTGYGYNDEAIRSYILYSPRLVETYGNIRAWEKEDIVEAGKPNAAGWLLPDGHN
;
A
#
# COMPACT_ATOMS: atom_id res chain seq x y z
N MET A 1 -20.34 -10.67 7.57
CA MET A 1 -19.01 -11.03 7.05
C MET A 1 -18.66 -12.42 7.53
N ASP A 2 -18.12 -13.22 6.64
CA ASP A 2 -17.64 -14.56 6.98
C ASP A 2 -16.58 -14.47 8.08
N GLU A 3 -16.65 -15.35 9.06
CA GLU A 3 -15.72 -15.37 10.19
C GLU A 3 -14.26 -15.60 9.74
N GLU A 4 -14.07 -16.47 8.76
CA GLU A 4 -12.75 -16.75 8.21
C GLU A 4 -12.13 -15.50 7.58
N VAL A 5 -12.92 -14.73 6.85
CA VAL A 5 -12.49 -13.46 6.25
C VAL A 5 -12.11 -12.47 7.34
N ARG A 6 -12.92 -12.39 8.37
CA ARG A 6 -12.65 -11.47 9.51
C ARG A 6 -11.34 -11.84 10.20
N GLU A 7 -11.10 -13.12 10.46
CA GLU A 7 -9.87 -13.56 11.10
C GLU A 7 -8.62 -13.18 10.31
N VAL A 8 -8.64 -13.40 9.01
CA VAL A 8 -7.50 -13.03 8.14
C VAL A 8 -7.27 -11.52 8.18
N ARG A 9 -8.34 -10.74 8.08
CA ARG A 9 -8.25 -9.28 8.11
C ARG A 9 -7.78 -8.74 9.46
N ASP A 10 -8.22 -9.36 10.54
CA ASP A 10 -7.80 -8.97 11.89
C ASP A 10 -6.32 -9.29 12.10
N GLU A 11 -5.86 -10.44 11.64
CA GLU A 11 -4.44 -10.78 11.69
C GLU A 11 -3.59 -9.84 10.84
N ASN A 12 -4.07 -9.48 9.67
CA ASN A 12 -3.41 -8.50 8.81
C ASN A 12 -3.28 -7.16 9.54
N LYS A 13 -4.38 -6.69 10.11
CA LYS A 13 -4.38 -5.43 10.85
C LYS A 13 -3.40 -5.47 12.01
N GLU A 14 -3.42 -6.54 12.80
CA GLU A 14 -2.53 -6.68 13.94
C GLU A 14 -1.06 -6.61 13.52
N ARG A 15 -0.70 -7.35 12.48
CA ARG A 15 0.66 -7.30 11.93
C ARG A 15 1.03 -5.88 11.50
N MET A 16 0.10 -5.21 10.83
CA MET A 16 0.34 -3.87 10.32
C MET A 16 0.47 -2.83 11.42
N LEU A 17 -0.27 -2.97 12.52
CA LEU A 17 -0.12 -2.06 13.65
C LEU A 17 1.32 -2.08 14.18
N HIS A 18 1.90 -3.26 14.32
CA HIS A 18 3.29 -3.39 14.76
C HIS A 18 4.28 -2.83 13.74
N LEU A 19 4.05 -3.08 12.47
CA LEU A 19 4.90 -2.54 11.40
C LEU A 19 4.80 -1.02 11.30
N LEU A 20 3.61 -0.46 11.53
CA LEU A 20 3.40 0.98 11.52
C LEU A 20 4.10 1.66 12.70
N ILE A 21 4.10 1.02 13.87
CA ILE A 21 4.87 1.52 15.02
C ILE A 21 6.35 1.63 14.63
N GLN A 22 6.92 0.57 14.05
CA GLN A 22 8.31 0.58 13.59
C GLN A 22 8.57 1.66 12.55
N LYS A 23 7.64 1.82 11.62
CA LYS A 23 7.75 2.84 10.57
C LYS A 23 7.82 4.24 11.15
N ILE A 24 6.98 4.52 12.14
CA ILE A 24 6.96 5.83 12.80
C ILE A 24 8.22 6.02 13.65
N GLU A 25 8.65 5.00 14.37
CA GLU A 25 9.87 5.04 15.17
C GLU A 25 11.12 5.30 14.34
N ASN A 26 11.19 4.68 13.15
CA ASN A 26 12.34 4.81 12.26
C ASN A 26 12.33 6.10 11.45
N ARG A 27 11.22 6.79 11.43
CA ARG A 27 11.10 8.07 10.74
C ARG A 27 11.79 9.15 11.55
N LYS A 28 12.65 9.95 10.91
CA LYS A 28 13.21 11.16 11.52
C LYS A 28 12.15 12.25 11.46
N SER A 29 11.14 12.14 12.29
CA SER A 29 10.04 13.08 12.28
C SER A 29 10.30 14.25 13.22
N LYS A 30 9.92 15.43 12.76
CA LYS A 30 9.92 16.63 13.60
C LYS A 30 8.66 16.60 14.47
N PRO A 31 8.68 17.22 15.68
CA PRO A 31 7.49 17.26 16.53
C PRO A 31 6.25 17.87 15.86
N SER A 32 6.46 18.69 14.84
CA SER A 32 5.37 19.31 14.08
C SER A 32 4.69 18.37 13.09
N VAL A 33 5.27 17.17 12.84
CA VAL A 33 4.69 16.21 11.91
C VAL A 33 3.55 15.47 12.61
N ARG A 34 2.40 15.43 11.95
CA ARG A 34 1.26 14.66 12.44
C ARG A 34 1.64 13.18 12.53
N PHE A 35 1.05 12.48 13.47
CA PHE A 35 1.30 11.06 13.70
C PHE A 35 2.76 10.75 14.07
N HIS A 36 3.22 11.37 15.11
CA HIS A 36 4.52 11.09 15.71
C HIS A 36 4.33 10.61 17.15
N PHE A 37 5.36 9.97 17.68
CA PHE A 37 5.36 9.55 19.07
C PHE A 37 6.10 10.56 19.94
N GLU A 38 5.54 10.82 21.12
CA GLU A 38 6.22 11.62 22.13
C GLU A 38 7.38 10.84 22.73
N GLU A 39 8.39 11.58 23.16
CA GLU A 39 9.55 10.97 23.81
C GLU A 39 9.14 10.27 25.11
N GLY A 40 9.68 9.09 25.34
CA GLY A 40 9.41 8.32 26.55
C GLY A 40 8.14 7.48 26.52
N MET A 41 7.41 7.43 25.41
CA MET A 41 6.23 6.58 25.31
C MET A 41 6.62 5.11 25.36
N SER A 42 5.84 4.33 26.12
CA SER A 42 5.97 2.87 26.13
C SER A 42 5.45 2.29 24.83
N TYR A 43 5.84 1.06 24.54
CA TYR A 43 5.32 0.35 23.36
C TYR A 43 3.80 0.20 23.42
N GLU A 44 3.28 -0.07 24.59
CA GLU A 44 1.84 -0.22 24.82
C GLU A 44 1.08 1.07 24.51
N GLU A 45 1.64 2.22 24.90
CA GLU A 45 1.07 3.52 24.59
C GLU A 45 1.11 3.79 23.07
N LYS A 46 2.21 3.44 22.43
CA LYS A 46 2.34 3.56 20.98
C LYS A 46 1.33 2.69 20.23
N TYR A 47 1.16 1.46 20.70
CA TYR A 47 0.18 0.54 20.13
C TYR A 47 -1.24 1.09 20.24
N ARG A 48 -1.60 1.60 21.41
CA ARG A 48 -2.92 2.20 21.62
C ARG A 48 -3.14 3.39 20.70
N LEU A 49 -2.13 4.24 20.57
CA LEU A 49 -2.19 5.43 19.74
C LEU A 49 -2.35 5.07 18.27
N VAL A 50 -1.54 4.14 17.76
CA VAL A 50 -1.65 3.69 16.37
C VAL A 50 -2.99 3.01 16.10
N SER A 51 -3.51 2.27 17.09
CA SER A 51 -4.83 1.65 16.98
C SER A 51 -5.94 2.70 16.83
N GLU A 52 -5.82 3.82 17.53
CA GLU A 52 -6.75 4.94 17.38
C GLU A 52 -6.59 5.60 16.01
N TRP A 53 -5.35 5.86 15.60
CA TRP A 53 -5.06 6.46 14.31
C TRP A 53 -5.53 5.61 13.13
N TRP A 54 -5.59 4.30 13.32
CA TRP A 54 -6.08 3.38 12.28
C TRP A 54 -7.47 3.78 11.77
N ASN A 55 -8.28 4.41 12.59
CA ASN A 55 -9.63 4.85 12.23
C ASN A 55 -9.65 6.20 11.51
N ASP A 56 -8.51 6.83 11.33
CA ASP A 56 -8.38 8.12 10.64
C ASP A 56 -7.81 7.89 9.24
N PHE A 57 -8.57 8.23 8.19
CA PHE A 57 -8.12 8.02 6.82
C PHE A 57 -6.83 8.78 6.49
N ARG A 58 -6.61 9.92 7.17
CA ARG A 58 -5.40 10.71 6.95
C ARG A 58 -4.15 9.98 7.43
N PHE A 59 -4.29 9.14 8.45
CA PHE A 59 -3.21 8.28 8.89
C PHE A 59 -2.82 7.29 7.81
N HIS A 60 -3.81 6.66 7.18
CA HIS A 60 -3.55 5.71 6.10
C HIS A 60 -2.86 6.36 4.90
N LEU A 61 -3.27 7.58 4.56
CA LEU A 61 -2.60 8.33 3.50
C LEU A 61 -1.17 8.68 3.89
N ALA A 62 -0.94 9.10 5.13
CA ALA A 62 0.39 9.44 5.62
C ALA A 62 1.32 8.23 5.69
N MET A 63 0.75 7.05 5.93
CA MET A 63 1.50 5.80 6.07
C MET A 63 1.50 4.96 4.79
N ALA A 64 1.07 5.51 3.68
CA ALA A 64 0.98 4.79 2.43
C ALA A 64 2.31 4.11 2.06
N ILE A 65 2.17 2.89 1.54
CA ILE A 65 3.28 2.05 1.14
C ILE A 65 3.66 2.40 -0.30
N LYS A 66 4.94 2.67 -0.54
CA LYS A 66 5.43 3.14 -1.84
C LYS A 66 6.56 2.30 -2.40
N SER A 67 6.93 1.21 -1.75
CA SER A 67 8.00 0.35 -2.23
C SER A 67 7.59 -1.13 -2.18
N PRO A 68 8.10 -1.94 -3.13
CA PRO A 68 7.78 -3.37 -3.15
C PRO A 68 8.21 -4.12 -1.89
N GLY A 69 9.38 -3.78 -1.34
CA GLY A 69 9.88 -4.45 -0.13
C GLY A 69 8.99 -4.18 1.08
N GLU A 70 8.57 -2.94 1.26
CA GLU A 70 7.66 -2.57 2.34
C GLU A 70 6.30 -3.24 2.13
N LEU A 71 5.81 -3.24 0.90
CA LEU A 71 4.56 -3.92 0.56
C LEU A 71 4.59 -5.38 0.99
N ASN A 72 5.66 -6.09 0.63
CA ASN A 72 5.77 -7.50 0.96
C ASN A 72 5.77 -7.73 2.48
N ARG A 73 6.48 -6.90 3.23
CA ARG A 73 6.48 -7.00 4.69
C ARG A 73 5.08 -6.77 5.26
N PHE A 74 4.36 -5.78 4.77
CA PHE A 74 3.00 -5.49 5.23
C PHE A 74 2.04 -6.64 4.90
N LEU A 75 2.31 -7.38 3.83
CA LEU A 75 1.54 -8.56 3.45
C LEU A 75 2.11 -9.87 4.04
N GLY A 76 2.91 -9.77 5.09
CA GLY A 76 3.44 -10.94 5.78
C GLY A 76 4.45 -11.74 4.97
N ASN A 77 5.15 -11.08 4.05
CA ASN A 77 6.12 -11.71 3.13
C ASN A 77 5.46 -12.79 2.28
N SER A 78 4.19 -12.59 1.94
CA SER A 78 3.38 -13.58 1.22
C SER A 78 3.45 -13.46 -0.30
N LEU A 79 4.08 -12.42 -0.83
CA LEU A 79 4.17 -12.22 -2.27
C LEU A 79 5.18 -13.18 -2.90
N SER A 80 4.81 -13.75 -4.05
CA SER A 80 5.71 -14.63 -4.79
C SER A 80 6.91 -13.87 -5.34
N SER A 81 7.99 -14.59 -5.63
CA SER A 81 9.16 -14.01 -6.27
C SER A 81 8.80 -13.37 -7.61
N GLU A 82 7.89 -13.99 -8.34
CA GLU A 82 7.41 -13.50 -9.62
C GLU A 82 6.69 -12.16 -9.47
N THR A 83 5.79 -12.04 -8.49
CA THR A 83 5.11 -10.79 -8.20
C THR A 83 6.08 -9.71 -7.75
N MET A 84 7.04 -10.05 -6.90
CA MET A 84 8.06 -9.10 -6.44
C MET A 84 8.91 -8.60 -7.61
N TYR A 85 9.30 -9.49 -8.51
CA TYR A 85 10.04 -9.12 -9.71
C TYR A 85 9.25 -8.14 -10.56
N LEU A 86 7.97 -8.40 -10.74
CA LEU A 86 7.08 -7.53 -11.51
C LEU A 86 6.97 -6.14 -10.88
N LEU A 87 6.85 -6.06 -9.56
CA LEU A 87 6.76 -4.79 -8.85
C LEU A 87 8.06 -3.99 -8.99
N TYR A 88 9.21 -4.64 -8.91
CA TYR A 88 10.49 -3.95 -9.11
C TYR A 88 10.65 -3.47 -10.54
N ARG A 89 10.19 -4.23 -11.52
CA ARG A 89 10.17 -3.80 -12.93
C ARG A 89 9.29 -2.56 -13.10
N ALA A 90 8.11 -2.58 -12.50
CA ALA A 90 7.19 -1.45 -12.55
C ALA A 90 7.84 -0.19 -11.98
N ARG A 91 8.48 -0.33 -10.83
CA ARG A 91 9.18 0.78 -10.18
C ARG A 91 10.31 1.32 -11.07
N LYS A 92 11.08 0.43 -11.67
CA LYS A 92 12.17 0.81 -12.57
C LYS A 92 11.66 1.57 -13.80
N LYS A 93 10.48 1.23 -14.27
CA LYS A 93 9.82 1.94 -15.37
C LYS A 93 9.15 3.25 -14.94
N GLY A 94 9.18 3.56 -13.65
CA GLY A 94 8.60 4.78 -13.12
C GLY A 94 7.10 4.74 -12.92
N MET A 95 6.50 3.55 -12.87
CA MET A 95 5.09 3.43 -12.57
C MET A 95 4.82 3.88 -11.14
N PRO A 96 3.83 4.74 -10.92
CA PRO A 96 3.48 5.14 -9.57
C PRO A 96 2.93 3.96 -8.78
N PHE A 97 3.29 3.90 -7.51
CA PHE A 97 2.81 2.86 -6.62
C PHE A 97 2.39 3.50 -5.30
N PHE A 98 1.17 3.19 -4.88
CA PHE A 98 0.60 3.77 -3.68
C PHE A 98 -0.45 2.82 -3.13
N ALA A 99 -0.22 2.32 -1.93
CA ALA A 99 -1.17 1.44 -1.26
C ALA A 99 -1.29 1.84 0.20
N THR A 100 -2.52 1.94 0.68
CA THR A 100 -2.76 2.27 2.08
C THR A 100 -2.80 1.01 2.94
N PRO A 101 -2.40 1.11 4.21
CA PRO A 101 -2.50 -0.04 5.11
C PRO A 101 -3.90 -0.62 5.21
N TYR A 102 -4.92 0.22 5.19
CA TYR A 102 -6.30 -0.24 5.25
C TYR A 102 -6.62 -1.22 4.10
N TYR A 103 -6.36 -0.82 2.86
CA TYR A 103 -6.64 -1.69 1.71
C TYR A 103 -5.80 -2.96 1.75
N LEU A 104 -4.55 -2.86 2.17
CA LEU A 104 -3.70 -4.04 2.30
C LEU A 104 -4.23 -5.02 3.34
N SER A 105 -4.86 -4.51 4.40
CA SER A 105 -5.43 -5.38 5.44
C SER A 105 -6.59 -6.22 4.95
N LEU A 106 -7.21 -5.85 3.83
CA LEU A 106 -8.33 -6.59 3.25
C LEU A 106 -7.91 -7.79 2.40
N LEU A 107 -6.61 -7.91 2.11
CA LEU A 107 -6.11 -8.95 1.22
C LEU A 107 -5.97 -10.28 1.92
N ASN A 108 -6.23 -11.36 1.16
CA ASN A 108 -6.03 -12.71 1.65
C ASN A 108 -4.57 -13.13 1.44
N VAL A 109 -3.80 -13.12 2.52
CA VAL A 109 -2.37 -13.47 2.46
C VAL A 109 -2.13 -14.96 2.66
N THR A 110 -3.17 -15.73 2.94
CA THR A 110 -3.05 -17.16 3.23
C THR A 110 -2.94 -18.04 1.98
N GLY A 111 -3.40 -17.51 0.83
CA GLY A 111 -3.41 -18.26 -0.42
C GLY A 111 -4.61 -19.21 -0.57
N TYR A 112 -5.46 -19.32 0.45
CA TYR A 112 -6.71 -20.07 0.39
C TYR A 112 -7.78 -19.29 1.15
N GLY A 113 -9.03 -19.69 0.99
CA GLY A 113 -10.13 -19.00 1.62
C GLY A 113 -10.83 -18.06 0.65
N TYR A 114 -11.12 -16.83 1.08
CA TYR A 114 -11.89 -15.91 0.25
C TYR A 114 -11.08 -15.34 -0.92
N ASN A 115 -11.81 -15.00 -1.98
CA ASN A 115 -11.21 -14.42 -3.18
C ASN A 115 -11.07 -12.89 -3.01
N ASP A 116 -9.86 -12.40 -3.09
CA ASP A 116 -9.56 -10.98 -2.97
C ASP A 116 -9.11 -10.35 -4.31
N GLU A 117 -9.30 -11.06 -5.40
CA GLU A 117 -8.79 -10.66 -6.72
C GLU A 117 -9.19 -9.24 -7.12
N ALA A 118 -10.44 -8.85 -6.84
CA ALA A 118 -10.91 -7.52 -7.16
C ALA A 118 -10.15 -6.43 -6.40
N ILE A 119 -9.87 -6.65 -5.12
CA ILE A 119 -9.12 -5.69 -4.30
C ILE A 119 -7.65 -5.70 -4.71
N ARG A 120 -7.11 -6.90 -4.91
CA ARG A 120 -5.69 -7.09 -5.26
C ARG A 120 -5.35 -6.43 -6.59
N SER A 121 -6.27 -6.41 -7.53
CA SER A 121 -6.05 -5.81 -8.84
C SER A 121 -5.87 -4.28 -8.79
N TYR A 122 -6.39 -3.62 -7.76
CA TYR A 122 -6.17 -2.19 -7.56
C TYR A 122 -4.78 -1.88 -7.03
N ILE A 123 -4.11 -2.85 -6.45
CA ILE A 123 -2.86 -2.64 -5.73
C ILE A 123 -1.68 -3.21 -6.50
N LEU A 124 -1.86 -4.39 -7.10
CA LEU A 124 -0.78 -5.11 -7.75
C LEU A 124 -0.91 -5.03 -9.28
N TYR A 125 0.21 -4.83 -9.93
CA TYR A 125 0.25 -4.71 -11.38
C TYR A 125 0.24 -6.09 -12.06
N SER A 126 -0.39 -6.17 -13.23
CA SER A 126 -0.26 -7.33 -14.09
C SER A 126 1.01 -7.21 -14.95
N PRO A 127 1.58 -8.33 -15.41
CA PRO A 127 2.73 -8.26 -16.32
C PRO A 127 2.44 -7.46 -17.59
N ARG A 128 1.24 -7.61 -18.12
CA ARG A 128 0.80 -6.89 -19.31
C ARG A 128 0.75 -5.39 -19.09
N LEU A 129 0.24 -4.95 -17.95
CA LEU A 129 0.16 -3.53 -17.63
C LEU A 129 1.54 -2.91 -17.51
N VAL A 130 2.46 -3.59 -16.83
CA VAL A 130 3.83 -3.10 -16.66
C VAL A 130 4.52 -2.93 -18.02
N GLU A 131 4.38 -3.90 -18.88
CA GLU A 131 4.98 -3.86 -20.21
C GLU A 131 4.35 -2.76 -21.07
N THR A 132 3.02 -2.67 -21.05
CA THR A 132 2.28 -1.65 -21.78
C THR A 132 2.64 -0.24 -21.32
N TYR A 133 2.75 -0.04 -20.01
CA TYR A 133 3.15 1.26 -19.46
C TYR A 133 4.53 1.68 -19.98
N GLY A 134 5.48 0.76 -19.99
CA GLY A 134 6.82 1.05 -20.49
C GLY A 134 6.83 1.54 -21.94
N ASN A 135 5.98 0.98 -22.77
CA ASN A 135 5.86 1.37 -24.17
C ASN A 135 5.14 2.71 -24.32
N ILE A 136 4.07 2.92 -23.58
CA ILE A 136 3.27 4.15 -23.64
C ILE A 136 4.05 5.36 -23.12
N ARG A 137 4.86 5.17 -22.10
CA ARG A 137 5.62 6.26 -21.50
C ARG A 137 6.63 6.88 -22.49
N ALA A 138 7.10 6.11 -23.45
CA ALA A 138 7.95 6.63 -24.51
C ALA A 138 7.22 7.67 -25.36
N TRP A 139 5.91 7.57 -25.45
CA TRP A 139 5.05 8.50 -26.18
C TRP A 139 4.66 9.71 -25.30
N GLU A 140 4.40 9.48 -24.03
CA GLU A 140 3.94 10.52 -23.09
C GLU A 140 4.95 11.63 -22.85
N LYS A 141 6.20 11.41 -23.18
CA LYS A 141 7.20 12.48 -23.15
C LYS A 141 6.91 13.57 -24.17
N GLU A 142 6.07 13.27 -25.15
CA GLU A 142 5.72 14.18 -26.22
C GLU A 142 4.29 14.72 -26.08
N ASP A 143 3.46 14.05 -25.27
CA ASP A 143 2.07 14.41 -25.11
C ASP A 143 1.78 15.03 -23.76
N ILE A 144 0.91 16.04 -23.76
CA ILE A 144 0.46 16.68 -22.54
C ILE A 144 -0.58 15.78 -21.87
N VAL A 145 -0.28 15.32 -20.67
CA VAL A 145 -1.25 14.59 -19.86
C VAL A 145 -2.24 15.58 -19.28
N GLU A 146 -3.50 15.44 -19.65
CA GLU A 146 -4.55 16.30 -19.15
C GLU A 146 -4.98 15.89 -17.74
N ALA A 147 -5.11 16.86 -16.86
CA ALA A 147 -5.56 16.62 -15.49
C ALA A 147 -6.97 16.05 -15.48
N GLY A 148 -7.21 15.06 -14.61
CA GLY A 148 -8.52 14.44 -14.44
C GLY A 148 -8.86 13.36 -15.45
N LYS A 149 -7.99 13.06 -16.39
CA LYS A 149 -8.17 11.92 -17.29
C LYS A 149 -7.29 10.77 -16.89
N PRO A 150 -7.76 9.52 -17.09
CA PRO A 150 -6.87 8.38 -16.91
C PRO A 150 -5.69 8.55 -17.84
N ASN A 151 -4.50 8.19 -17.37
CA ASN A 151 -3.35 8.21 -18.24
C ASN A 151 -3.46 7.06 -19.27
N ALA A 152 -2.55 7.06 -20.24
CA ALA A 152 -2.60 6.09 -21.33
C ALA A 152 -2.45 4.64 -20.87
N ALA A 153 -1.93 4.38 -19.67
CA ALA A 153 -1.84 3.04 -19.09
C ALA A 153 -3.13 2.61 -18.37
N GLY A 154 -4.16 3.46 -18.40
CA GLY A 154 -5.43 3.17 -17.71
C GLY A 154 -5.42 3.50 -16.24
N TRP A 155 -4.44 4.23 -15.77
CA TRP A 155 -4.38 4.67 -14.38
C TRP A 155 -5.34 5.80 -14.13
N LEU A 156 -6.03 5.69 -13.04
CA LEU A 156 -6.73 6.82 -12.47
C LEU A 156 -5.95 7.30 -11.27
N LEU A 157 -5.83 8.60 -11.13
CA LEU A 157 -5.12 9.17 -10.00
C LEU A 157 -5.91 8.90 -8.71
N PRO A 158 -5.23 8.81 -7.56
CA PRO A 158 -5.89 8.48 -6.29
C PRO A 158 -6.86 9.54 -5.79
N ASP A 159 -7.16 10.53 -6.56
CA ASP A 159 -8.11 11.59 -6.21
C ASP A 159 -9.57 11.18 -6.34
N GLY A 160 -9.83 9.89 -6.58
CA GLY A 160 -11.16 9.36 -6.57
C GLY A 160 -11.83 9.20 -7.91
N HIS A 161 -11.09 9.27 -8.97
CA HIS A 161 -11.63 9.00 -10.31
C HIS A 161 -11.65 7.52 -10.65
N ASN A 162 -11.44 6.71 -9.71
CA ASN A 162 -11.49 5.26 -9.86
C ASN A 162 -12.93 4.76 -9.92
#